data_233e04d91f2dc62eec7db85501a89dc6
#
_entry.id   233e04d91f2dc62eec7db85501a89dc6
#
_cell.length_a   1.000
_cell.length_b   1.000
_cell.length_c   1.000
_cell.angle_alpha   90.00
_cell.angle_beta   90.00
_cell.angle_gamma   90.00
#
_symmetry.space_group_name_H-M   'P 1'
#
loop_
_entity.id
_entity.type
_entity.pdbx_description
1 polymer ?
#
loop_
_entity_poly.entity_id
_entity_poly.type
_entity_poly.pdbx_seq_one_letter_code
_entity_poly.pdbx_strand_id
1 'polypeptide(L)'
;KVNIDLSDNSWKIYGRGTNAAPQYISDKAVIENSIATAGCEIEGKIDYSILFNDVTVEEGAFVDYSIVMPGAVIKKGAVVQYAMVAENAVIEEGAVVGENPEKCENLENWGVSVVGAGVTVGKNATVKAQSMISEDVKEGETV
;
A
#
# COMPACT_ATOMS: atom_id res chain seq x y z
N LYS A 1 -26.00 5.93 -4.14
CA LYS A 1 -25.18 4.70 -3.94
C LYS A 1 -24.77 4.25 -5.33
N VAL A 2 -23.50 4.43 -5.70
CA VAL A 2 -22.98 3.89 -6.95
C VAL A 2 -22.75 2.40 -6.71
N ASN A 3 -23.41 1.57 -7.50
CA ASN A 3 -23.26 0.13 -7.42
C ASN A 3 -22.28 -0.29 -8.53
N ILE A 4 -21.00 -0.34 -8.19
CA ILE A 4 -19.95 -0.84 -9.09
C ILE A 4 -19.73 -2.30 -8.75
N ASP A 5 -20.02 -3.19 -9.68
CA ASP A 5 -19.70 -4.61 -9.58
C ASP A 5 -18.39 -4.87 -10.33
N LEU A 6 -17.31 -5.09 -9.59
CA LEU A 6 -15.99 -5.39 -10.15
C LEU A 6 -15.92 -6.81 -10.75
N SER A 7 -16.93 -7.64 -10.50
CA SER A 7 -17.04 -9.00 -11.02
C SER A 7 -17.94 -9.11 -12.25
N ASP A 8 -18.45 -7.98 -12.75
CA ASP A 8 -19.35 -7.98 -13.93
C ASP A 8 -18.57 -8.37 -15.20
N ASN A 9 -18.88 -9.56 -15.71
CA ASN A 9 -18.29 -10.10 -16.93
C ASN A 9 -19.01 -9.69 -18.22
N SER A 10 -20.12 -8.93 -18.11
CA SER A 10 -20.88 -8.47 -19.29
C SER A 10 -20.16 -7.37 -20.07
N TRP A 11 -19.31 -6.61 -19.37
CA TRP A 11 -18.45 -5.60 -19.97
C TRP A 11 -16.99 -5.90 -19.67
N LYS A 12 -16.31 -6.53 -20.63
CA LYS A 12 -14.88 -6.84 -20.48
C LYS A 12 -14.03 -5.62 -20.75
N ILE A 13 -13.29 -5.19 -19.74
CA ILE A 13 -12.28 -4.14 -19.85
C ILE A 13 -10.94 -4.83 -20.12
N TYR A 14 -10.32 -4.53 -21.26
CA TYR A 14 -9.01 -5.06 -21.63
C TYR A 14 -7.94 -4.04 -21.23
N GLY A 15 -7.09 -4.43 -20.27
CA GLY A 15 -5.91 -3.69 -19.88
C GLY A 15 -4.64 -4.37 -20.36
N ARG A 16 -3.47 -3.84 -19.98
CA ARG A 16 -2.20 -4.52 -20.19
C ARG A 16 -2.21 -5.80 -19.33
N GLY A 17 -2.28 -6.95 -19.98
CA GLY A 17 -2.20 -8.24 -19.29
C GLY A 17 -0.83 -8.40 -18.61
N THR A 18 -0.82 -9.00 -17.45
CA THR A 18 0.40 -9.48 -16.79
C THR A 18 0.51 -10.97 -16.93
N ASN A 19 1.72 -11.49 -17.13
CA ASN A 19 2.05 -12.91 -17.03
C ASN A 19 2.48 -13.28 -15.61
N ALA A 20 2.10 -12.49 -14.60
CA ALA A 20 2.42 -12.76 -13.22
C ALA A 20 1.86 -14.12 -12.76
N ALA A 21 2.61 -14.77 -11.89
CA ALA A 21 2.17 -15.98 -11.22
C ALA A 21 0.91 -15.71 -10.36
N PRO A 22 0.16 -16.74 -9.94
CA PRO A 22 -0.83 -16.57 -8.90
C PRO A 22 -0.21 -15.94 -7.65
N GLN A 23 -1.02 -15.21 -6.87
CA GLN A 23 -0.55 -14.63 -5.62
C GLN A 23 -0.08 -15.73 -4.65
N TYR A 24 0.96 -15.44 -3.90
CA TYR A 24 1.40 -16.21 -2.76
C TYR A 24 0.92 -15.53 -1.46
N ILE A 25 0.23 -16.28 -0.64
CA ILE A 25 -0.26 -15.81 0.67
C ILE A 25 0.31 -16.77 1.72
N SER A 26 1.13 -16.23 2.63
CA SER A 26 1.70 -16.97 3.75
C SER A 26 0.61 -17.41 4.73
N ASP A 27 0.85 -18.49 5.46
CA ASP A 27 0.00 -18.95 6.56
C ASP A 27 -0.08 -17.95 7.73
N LYS A 28 0.87 -17.01 7.81
CA LYS A 28 0.88 -15.93 8.81
C LYS A 28 0.17 -14.67 8.33
N ALA A 29 -0.14 -14.57 7.04
CA ALA A 29 -0.79 -13.40 6.49
C ALA A 29 -2.24 -13.30 6.97
N VAL A 30 -2.69 -12.06 7.20
CA VAL A 30 -4.08 -11.76 7.51
C VAL A 30 -4.61 -10.79 6.47
N ILE A 31 -5.62 -11.22 5.71
CA ILE A 31 -6.23 -10.41 4.65
C ILE A 31 -7.71 -10.27 4.96
N GLU A 32 -8.14 -9.05 5.25
CA GLU A 32 -9.53 -8.71 5.55
C GLU A 32 -9.99 -7.58 4.63
N ASN A 33 -11.23 -7.64 4.17
CA ASN A 33 -11.90 -6.57 3.39
C ASN A 33 -11.05 -5.99 2.23
N SER A 34 -10.19 -6.79 1.62
CA SER A 34 -9.14 -6.32 0.71
C SER A 34 -9.13 -7.09 -0.61
N ILE A 35 -8.52 -6.50 -1.61
CA ILE A 35 -8.31 -7.11 -2.91
C ILE A 35 -6.81 -7.18 -3.18
N ALA A 36 -6.31 -8.38 -3.50
CA ALA A 36 -4.95 -8.58 -3.99
C ALA A 36 -5.01 -9.23 -5.37
N THR A 37 -4.24 -8.73 -6.31
CA THR A 37 -4.20 -9.24 -7.67
C THR A 37 -3.02 -10.18 -7.91
N ALA A 38 -2.84 -10.66 -9.14
CA ALA A 38 -1.83 -11.65 -9.47
C ALA A 38 -0.39 -11.18 -9.16
N GLY A 39 0.48 -12.11 -8.80
CA GLY A 39 1.88 -11.86 -8.51
C GLY A 39 2.18 -11.28 -7.13
N CYS A 40 1.16 -10.98 -6.32
CA CYS A 40 1.39 -10.49 -4.96
C CYS A 40 2.01 -11.57 -4.07
N GLU A 41 2.97 -11.16 -3.24
CA GLU A 41 3.55 -11.97 -2.16
C GLU A 41 3.18 -11.32 -0.82
N ILE A 42 2.34 -12.00 -0.02
CA ILE A 42 1.75 -11.41 1.18
C ILE A 42 2.09 -12.28 2.39
N GLU A 43 2.85 -11.71 3.31
CA GLU A 43 3.21 -12.31 4.60
C GLU A 43 2.72 -11.46 5.79
N GLY A 44 2.36 -10.20 5.54
CA GLY A 44 1.87 -9.25 6.54
C GLY A 44 0.35 -9.21 6.68
N LYS A 45 -0.12 -8.16 7.33
CA LYS A 45 -1.55 -7.88 7.50
C LYS A 45 -2.03 -6.83 6.52
N ILE A 46 -3.18 -7.08 5.90
CA ILE A 46 -3.85 -6.17 4.97
C ILE A 46 -5.30 -6.05 5.36
N ASP A 47 -5.80 -4.82 5.52
CA ASP A 47 -7.19 -4.53 5.79
C ASP A 47 -7.67 -3.33 4.96
N TYR A 48 -8.92 -3.35 4.51
CA TYR A 48 -9.55 -2.31 3.69
C TYR A 48 -8.65 -1.73 2.58
N SER A 49 -7.85 -2.58 1.90
CA SER A 49 -6.83 -2.13 0.96
C SER A 49 -6.93 -2.82 -0.39
N ILE A 50 -6.36 -2.18 -1.41
CA ILE A 50 -6.27 -2.73 -2.77
C ILE A 50 -4.79 -2.83 -3.14
N LEU A 51 -4.33 -4.05 -3.43
CA LEU A 51 -3.00 -4.34 -3.91
C LEU A 51 -3.05 -4.75 -5.37
N PHE A 52 -2.37 -3.99 -6.20
CA PHE A 52 -2.20 -4.31 -7.61
C PHE A 52 -1.13 -5.37 -7.83
N ASN A 53 -0.81 -5.68 -9.08
CA ASN A 53 0.06 -6.79 -9.45
C ASN A 53 1.48 -6.67 -8.86
N ASP A 54 2.06 -7.80 -8.52
CA ASP A 54 3.47 -7.92 -8.11
C ASP A 54 3.83 -7.09 -6.87
N VAL A 55 2.87 -6.84 -5.99
CA VAL A 55 3.11 -6.16 -4.71
C VAL A 55 3.63 -7.16 -3.68
N THR A 56 4.68 -6.77 -2.96
CA THR A 56 5.24 -7.55 -1.86
C THR A 56 4.92 -6.88 -0.53
N VAL A 57 4.37 -7.66 0.42
CA VAL A 57 4.12 -7.22 1.79
C VAL A 57 4.78 -8.23 2.73
N GLU A 58 5.90 -7.83 3.34
CA GLU A 58 6.70 -8.70 4.19
C GLU A 58 6.09 -8.92 5.58
N GLU A 59 6.64 -9.90 6.30
CA GLU A 59 6.20 -10.28 7.64
C GLU A 59 6.17 -9.09 8.61
N GLY A 60 5.08 -8.96 9.34
CA GLY A 60 4.89 -7.89 10.33
C GLY A 60 4.54 -6.52 9.72
N ALA A 61 4.55 -6.38 8.41
CA ALA A 61 4.04 -5.17 7.77
C ALA A 61 2.52 -5.08 7.87
N PHE A 62 2.01 -3.87 7.91
CA PHE A 62 0.58 -3.60 7.99
C PHE A 62 0.15 -2.57 6.94
N VAL A 63 -0.81 -2.94 6.11
CA VAL A 63 -1.39 -2.08 5.08
C VAL A 63 -2.88 -1.90 5.38
N ASP A 64 -3.30 -0.67 5.62
CA ASP A 64 -4.64 -0.34 6.07
C ASP A 64 -5.22 0.85 5.30
N TYR A 65 -6.47 0.77 4.86
CA TYR A 65 -7.15 1.81 4.07
C TYR A 65 -6.29 2.43 2.96
N SER A 66 -5.56 1.59 2.21
CA SER A 66 -4.54 2.05 1.28
C SER A 66 -4.66 1.42 -0.10
N ILE A 67 -4.09 2.10 -1.09
CA ILE A 67 -3.96 1.60 -2.45
C ILE A 67 -2.47 1.45 -2.75
N VAL A 68 -2.06 0.23 -3.10
CA VAL A 68 -0.66 -0.08 -3.43
C VAL A 68 -0.57 -0.49 -4.89
N MET A 69 0.19 0.30 -5.66
CA MET A 69 0.33 0.16 -7.10
C MET A 69 1.33 -0.94 -7.48
N PRO A 70 1.35 -1.39 -8.75
CA PRO A 70 2.16 -2.52 -9.17
C PRO A 70 3.65 -2.43 -8.80
N GLY A 71 4.21 -3.55 -8.37
CA GLY A 71 5.64 -3.69 -8.10
C GLY A 71 6.13 -2.99 -6.83
N ALA A 72 5.25 -2.37 -6.05
CA ALA A 72 5.65 -1.76 -4.78
C ALA A 72 6.02 -2.83 -3.74
N VAL A 73 6.94 -2.47 -2.86
CA VAL A 73 7.45 -3.36 -1.80
C VAL A 73 7.25 -2.70 -0.45
N ILE A 74 6.52 -3.36 0.43
CA ILE A 74 6.32 -2.95 1.83
C ILE A 74 7.11 -3.92 2.71
N LYS A 75 8.22 -3.44 3.25
CA LYS A 75 9.16 -4.27 3.99
C LYS A 75 8.72 -4.51 5.43
N LYS A 76 9.45 -5.39 6.08
CA LYS A 76 9.17 -5.92 7.42
C LYS A 76 8.85 -4.82 8.44
N GLY A 77 7.71 -4.97 9.10
CA GLY A 77 7.29 -4.07 10.17
C GLY A 77 6.90 -2.65 9.72
N ALA A 78 6.91 -2.37 8.41
CA ALA A 78 6.44 -1.08 7.90
C ALA A 78 4.92 -0.96 8.02
N VAL A 79 4.45 0.26 8.21
CA VAL A 79 3.02 0.58 8.31
C VAL A 79 2.63 1.54 7.20
N VAL A 80 1.66 1.16 6.39
CA VAL A 80 1.07 2.01 5.35
C VAL A 80 -0.41 2.14 5.67
N GLN A 81 -0.85 3.35 5.96
CA GLN A 81 -2.22 3.61 6.37
C GLN A 81 -2.77 4.89 5.74
N TYR A 82 -4.00 4.83 5.22
CA TYR A 82 -4.65 5.95 4.53
C TYR A 82 -3.71 6.61 3.51
N ALA A 83 -3.11 5.78 2.65
CA ALA A 83 -2.07 6.22 1.73
C ALA A 83 -2.23 5.59 0.35
N MET A 84 -1.65 6.24 -0.64
CA MET A 84 -1.42 5.70 -1.97
C MET A 84 0.08 5.52 -2.18
N VAL A 85 0.51 4.30 -2.42
CA VAL A 85 1.90 3.95 -2.75
C VAL A 85 1.97 3.66 -4.25
N ALA A 86 2.71 4.48 -4.98
CA ALA A 86 2.79 4.37 -6.43
C ALA A 86 3.71 3.23 -6.89
N GLU A 87 3.77 3.03 -8.21
CA GLU A 87 4.46 1.89 -8.84
C GLU A 87 5.94 1.81 -8.44
N ASN A 88 6.40 0.61 -8.12
CA ASN A 88 7.79 0.30 -7.78
C ASN A 88 8.36 1.12 -6.60
N ALA A 89 7.51 1.74 -5.80
CA ALA A 89 7.96 2.41 -4.58
C ALA A 89 8.35 1.36 -3.52
N VAL A 90 9.30 1.71 -2.67
CA VAL A 90 9.80 0.85 -1.60
C VAL A 90 9.59 1.53 -0.26
N ILE A 91 8.85 0.89 0.62
CA ILE A 91 8.70 1.30 2.02
C ILE A 91 9.59 0.40 2.85
N GLU A 92 10.69 0.96 3.36
CA GLU A 92 11.72 0.23 4.08
C GLU A 92 11.24 -0.23 5.46
N GLU A 93 12.03 -1.09 6.11
CA GLU A 93 11.71 -1.68 7.42
C GLU A 93 11.35 -0.62 8.47
N GLY A 94 10.23 -0.84 9.15
CA GLY A 94 9.78 0.01 10.24
C GLY A 94 9.34 1.42 9.84
N ALA A 95 9.34 1.75 8.55
CA ALA A 95 8.84 3.04 8.09
C ALA A 95 7.32 3.14 8.26
N VAL A 96 6.84 4.35 8.50
CA VAL A 96 5.41 4.65 8.68
C VAL A 96 4.97 5.65 7.62
N VAL A 97 3.96 5.30 6.84
CA VAL A 97 3.37 6.16 5.81
C VAL A 97 1.91 6.41 6.15
N GLY A 98 1.57 7.70 6.27
CA GLY A 98 0.22 8.16 6.58
C GLY A 98 -0.14 8.07 8.05
N GLU A 99 -1.34 8.48 8.38
CA GLU A 99 -1.85 8.56 9.75
C GLU A 99 -3.33 8.21 9.81
N ASN A 100 -3.72 7.42 10.81
CA ASN A 100 -5.11 7.09 11.04
C ASN A 100 -5.86 8.34 11.55
N PRO A 101 -6.96 8.77 10.90
CA PRO A 101 -7.73 9.95 11.29
C PRO A 101 -8.26 9.89 12.72
N GLU A 102 -8.52 8.71 13.25
CA GLU A 102 -8.98 8.54 14.64
C GLU A 102 -7.92 8.92 15.68
N LYS A 103 -6.64 8.93 15.26
CA LYS A 103 -5.50 9.30 16.12
C LYS A 103 -4.98 10.70 15.85
N CYS A 104 -5.52 11.37 14.85
CA CYS A 104 -5.11 12.71 14.47
C CYS A 104 -5.74 13.76 15.39
N GLU A 105 -4.92 14.61 15.97
CA GLU A 105 -5.40 15.69 16.86
C GLU A 105 -6.17 16.80 16.11
N ASN A 106 -5.86 16.99 14.82
CA ASN A 106 -6.49 18.01 13.99
C ASN A 106 -6.82 17.49 12.59
N LEU A 107 -8.09 17.16 12.37
CA LEU A 107 -8.60 16.68 11.10
C LEU A 107 -8.54 17.70 9.94
N GLU A 108 -8.40 18.99 10.23
CA GLU A 108 -8.26 20.01 9.18
C GLU A 108 -6.96 19.86 8.40
N ASN A 109 -5.92 19.30 9.04
CA ASN A 109 -4.61 19.06 8.45
C ASN A 109 -4.39 17.57 8.08
N TRP A 110 -5.45 16.75 8.15
CA TRP A 110 -5.37 15.36 7.79
C TRP A 110 -5.77 15.14 6.33
N GLY A 111 -5.10 14.23 5.67
CA GLY A 111 -5.40 13.81 4.31
C GLY A 111 -4.61 12.55 3.93
N VAL A 112 -4.97 11.98 2.81
CA VAL A 112 -4.29 10.80 2.25
C VAL A 112 -2.85 11.17 1.88
N SER A 113 -1.90 10.33 2.27
CA SER A 113 -0.50 10.49 1.88
C SER A 113 -0.22 9.80 0.56
N VAL A 114 0.67 10.37 -0.23
CA VAL A 114 1.03 9.82 -1.55
C VAL A 114 2.55 9.64 -1.62
N VAL A 115 2.99 8.41 -1.90
CA VAL A 115 4.38 8.09 -2.22
C VAL A 115 4.51 7.90 -3.71
N GLY A 116 5.37 8.68 -4.36
CA GLY A 116 5.58 8.69 -5.80
C GLY A 116 6.20 7.39 -6.34
N ALA A 117 6.12 7.23 -7.66
CA ALA A 117 6.65 6.04 -8.33
C ALA A 117 8.18 5.94 -8.18
N GLY A 118 8.67 4.76 -7.85
CA GLY A 118 10.10 4.48 -7.68
C GLY A 118 10.74 5.13 -6.45
N VAL A 119 9.95 5.83 -5.62
CA VAL A 119 10.45 6.48 -4.41
C VAL A 119 10.73 5.45 -3.32
N THR A 120 11.83 5.64 -2.60
CA THR A 120 12.17 4.85 -1.41
C THR A 120 11.93 5.67 -0.15
N VAL A 121 11.05 5.18 0.72
CA VAL A 121 10.91 5.70 2.09
C VAL A 121 11.85 4.92 2.98
N GLY A 122 12.88 5.59 3.48
CA GLY A 122 13.98 4.99 4.22
C GLY A 122 13.55 4.31 5.52
N LYS A 123 14.43 3.47 6.04
CA LYS A 123 14.20 2.70 7.27
C LYS A 123 13.82 3.59 8.44
N ASN A 124 12.76 3.22 9.16
CA ASN A 124 12.20 3.98 10.29
C ASN A 124 11.82 5.44 9.97
N ALA A 125 11.72 5.80 8.70
CA ALA A 125 11.24 7.13 8.31
C ALA A 125 9.72 7.25 8.51
N THR A 126 9.26 8.48 8.66
CA THR A 126 7.83 8.78 8.84
C THR A 126 7.36 9.77 7.79
N VAL A 127 6.37 9.37 7.01
CA VAL A 127 5.63 10.23 6.07
C VAL A 127 4.30 10.59 6.73
N LYS A 128 4.14 11.87 7.08
CA LYS A 128 2.93 12.36 7.76
C LYS A 128 1.71 12.32 6.85
N ALA A 129 0.54 12.43 7.46
CA ALA A 129 -0.71 12.62 6.75
C ALA A 129 -0.63 13.81 5.77
N GLN A 130 -1.34 13.71 4.65
CA GLN A 130 -1.42 14.73 3.60
C GLN A 130 -0.09 15.02 2.86
N SER A 131 0.99 14.28 3.15
CA SER A 131 2.26 14.46 2.44
C SER A 131 2.24 13.85 1.05
N MET A 132 2.84 14.55 0.09
CA MET A 132 3.07 14.05 -1.27
C MET A 132 4.58 13.97 -1.53
N ILE A 133 5.11 12.76 -1.58
CA ILE A 133 6.53 12.48 -1.66
C ILE A 133 6.92 12.12 -3.09
N SER A 134 7.80 12.90 -3.71
CA SER A 134 8.33 12.67 -5.05
C SER A 134 9.82 12.34 -5.09
N GLU A 135 10.49 12.40 -3.95
CA GLU A 135 11.92 12.10 -3.78
C GLU A 135 12.11 11.14 -2.61
N ASP A 136 13.24 10.44 -2.60
CA ASP A 136 13.55 9.49 -1.54
C ASP A 136 13.62 10.17 -0.17
N VAL A 137 13.05 9.51 0.82
CA VAL A 137 13.09 9.92 2.23
C VAL A 137 14.20 9.16 2.93
N LYS A 138 15.06 9.86 3.63
CA LYS A 138 16.20 9.25 4.31
C LYS A 138 15.78 8.44 5.53
N GLU A 139 16.67 7.52 5.96
CA GLU A 139 16.48 6.76 7.18
C GLU A 139 16.19 7.67 8.39
N GLY A 140 15.13 7.37 9.14
CA GLY A 140 14.72 8.10 10.33
C GLY A 140 14.18 9.51 10.09
N GLU A 141 14.07 9.93 8.84
CA GLU A 141 13.54 11.26 8.49
C GLU A 141 12.02 11.32 8.69
N THR A 142 11.52 12.48 9.06
CA THR A 142 10.08 12.76 9.14
C THR A 142 9.72 13.86 8.16
N VAL A 143 8.78 13.59 7.27
CA VAL A 143 8.33 14.49 6.20
C VAL A 143 6.82 14.60 6.18
#